data_b146657e42c9f70d4ca1a4b46f2cb199
#
_entry.id   b146657e42c9f70d4ca1a4b46f2cb199
#
_cell.length_a   1.000
_cell.length_b   1.000
_cell.length_c   1.000
_cell.angle_alpha   90.00
_cell.angle_beta   90.00
_cell.angle_gamma   90.00
#
_symmetry.space_group_name_H-M   'P 1'
#
loop_
_entity.id
_entity.type
_entity.pdbx_description
1 polymer ?
#
loop_
_entity_poly.entity_id
_entity_poly.type
_entity_poly.pdbx_seq_one_letter_code
_entity_poly.pdbx_strand_id
1 'polypeptide(L)'
;EPTIGAWVAEMDFGTAPEVADAMKGAIDDGLLGYQPTWLEPRIAGATAEFQKRRFGWDVEASHVRLVTSVLPALEATIQHLVRPGAPIIVPTPAYMPFLTIPGKFDHPVIEVPSLRGTRALGRGWALDLEGIRAGLEAGAGLVILCNPWNPVGRVLREDELRALHDVVSDYDALVFSDEIHSSLVLDEQVPFVSYASLGPSFAAHTVTATAASKGWNIAGLPSAQVILPDEALRERWDVFAADVRHDANVIGTLGAIAAYERGDAWQREVKDLIRSNVDLVERALADTPIDFVRPEGTYLTWWGFEGVDLGPLSPAATLRERARIAANEGRTLGA
;
A
#
# COMPACT_ATOMS: atom_id res chain seq x y z
N GLU A 1 -0.58 -16.53 -29.75
CA GLU A 1 0.09 -16.58 -28.44
C GLU A 1 -0.74 -15.84 -27.40
N PRO A 2 -0.76 -16.25 -26.12
CA PRO A 2 -1.54 -15.58 -25.09
C PRO A 2 -0.99 -14.17 -24.78
N THR A 3 -1.84 -13.29 -24.26
CA THR A 3 -1.45 -11.99 -23.75
C THR A 3 -1.01 -12.15 -22.29
N ILE A 4 0.13 -11.53 -21.94
CA ILE A 4 0.61 -11.48 -20.56
C ILE A 4 -0.21 -10.43 -19.80
N GLY A 5 -0.88 -10.84 -18.74
CA GLY A 5 -1.59 -9.93 -17.82
C GLY A 5 -0.61 -9.27 -16.85
N ALA A 6 -0.51 -7.93 -16.87
CA ALA A 6 0.38 -7.17 -16.00
C ALA A 6 -0.30 -5.91 -15.43
N TRP A 7 -1.64 -5.96 -15.27
CA TRP A 7 -2.41 -4.80 -14.79
C TRP A 7 -2.89 -4.94 -13.34
N VAL A 8 -2.89 -6.15 -12.77
CA VAL A 8 -3.32 -6.41 -11.40
C VAL A 8 -2.13 -6.60 -10.50
N ALA A 9 -2.18 -6.00 -9.32
CA ALA A 9 -1.14 -6.19 -8.31
C ALA A 9 -1.33 -7.51 -7.57
N GLU A 10 -1.00 -8.62 -8.25
CA GLU A 10 -0.93 -9.99 -7.72
C GLU A 10 0.22 -10.75 -8.39
N MET A 11 0.57 -11.91 -7.86
CA MET A 11 1.69 -12.73 -8.32
C MET A 11 1.20 -14.07 -8.87
N ASP A 12 1.94 -14.64 -9.85
CA ASP A 12 1.63 -15.95 -10.45
C ASP A 12 2.27 -17.14 -9.69
N PHE A 13 2.85 -16.90 -8.50
CA PHE A 13 3.66 -17.91 -7.77
C PHE A 13 2.86 -18.72 -6.74
N GLY A 14 1.53 -18.49 -6.61
CA GLY A 14 0.76 -19.02 -5.51
C GLY A 14 1.06 -18.31 -4.19
N THR A 15 1.00 -19.03 -3.07
CA THR A 15 1.31 -18.49 -1.73
C THR A 15 2.26 -19.41 -0.98
N ALA A 16 2.75 -18.96 0.18
CA ALA A 16 3.63 -19.75 1.05
C ALA A 16 2.94 -21.05 1.48
N PRO A 17 3.66 -22.19 1.50
CA PRO A 17 3.11 -23.47 1.97
C PRO A 17 2.47 -23.37 3.35
N GLU A 18 3.09 -22.67 4.28
CA GLU A 18 2.61 -22.47 5.65
C GLU A 18 1.28 -21.69 5.70
N VAL A 19 1.09 -20.76 4.75
CA VAL A 19 -0.16 -20.02 4.59
C VAL A 19 -1.24 -20.92 4.01
N ALA A 20 -0.92 -21.66 2.96
CA ALA A 20 -1.85 -22.61 2.32
C ALA A 20 -2.30 -23.69 3.30
N ASP A 21 -1.38 -24.22 4.12
CA ASP A 21 -1.69 -25.27 5.09
C ASP A 21 -2.53 -24.75 6.25
N ALA A 22 -2.28 -23.52 6.74
CA ALA A 22 -3.15 -22.88 7.74
C ALA A 22 -4.59 -22.68 7.22
N MET A 23 -4.75 -22.29 5.96
CA MET A 23 -6.06 -22.13 5.35
C MET A 23 -6.78 -23.48 5.16
N LYS A 24 -6.09 -24.52 4.72
CA LYS A 24 -6.64 -25.88 4.61
C LYS A 24 -7.06 -26.42 5.97
N GLY A 25 -6.19 -26.26 7.00
CA GLY A 25 -6.50 -26.65 8.36
C GLY A 25 -7.76 -25.96 8.91
N ALA A 26 -7.95 -24.68 8.60
CA ALA A 26 -9.16 -23.97 9.00
C ALA A 26 -10.44 -24.56 8.37
N ILE A 27 -10.36 -25.03 7.14
CA ILE A 27 -11.47 -25.71 6.45
C ILE A 27 -11.71 -27.08 7.08
N ASP A 28 -10.67 -27.86 7.32
CA ASP A 28 -10.74 -29.21 7.92
C ASP A 28 -11.30 -29.14 9.35
N ASP A 29 -10.97 -28.08 10.09
CA ASP A 29 -11.50 -27.82 11.44
C ASP A 29 -12.93 -27.23 11.43
N GLY A 30 -13.51 -27.00 10.26
CA GLY A 30 -14.88 -26.48 10.12
C GLY A 30 -15.06 -25.02 10.48
N LEU A 31 -14.01 -24.19 10.44
CA LEU A 31 -14.04 -22.75 10.74
C LEU A 31 -14.66 -21.94 9.59
N LEU A 32 -15.87 -22.32 9.17
CA LEU A 32 -16.60 -21.74 8.04
C LEU A 32 -17.78 -20.85 8.47
N GLY A 33 -17.97 -20.70 9.77
CA GLY A 33 -19.01 -19.87 10.36
C GLY A 33 -18.62 -18.41 10.52
N TYR A 34 -19.40 -17.71 11.37
CA TYR A 34 -19.09 -16.33 11.74
C TYR A 34 -17.74 -16.21 12.44
N GLN A 35 -17.16 -15.01 12.36
CA GLN A 35 -15.88 -14.69 12.96
C GLN A 35 -15.85 -14.99 14.47
N PRO A 36 -14.97 -15.89 14.94
CA PRO A 36 -14.87 -16.18 16.37
C PRO A 36 -14.18 -15.03 17.12
N THR A 37 -14.61 -14.81 18.38
CA THR A 37 -14.13 -13.69 19.19
C THR A 37 -12.63 -13.70 19.49
N TRP A 38 -11.98 -14.87 19.42
CA TRP A 38 -10.54 -15.01 19.62
C TRP A 38 -9.70 -14.61 18.41
N LEU A 39 -10.30 -14.47 17.24
CA LEU A 39 -9.55 -14.27 15.98
C LEU A 39 -8.91 -12.87 15.90
N GLU A 40 -9.64 -11.82 16.29
CA GLU A 40 -9.10 -10.47 16.27
C GLU A 40 -7.92 -10.27 17.23
N PRO A 41 -7.97 -10.67 18.52
CA PRO A 41 -6.80 -10.64 19.39
C PRO A 41 -5.62 -11.44 18.83
N ARG A 42 -5.89 -12.54 18.14
CA ARG A 42 -4.85 -13.42 17.59
C ARG A 42 -4.12 -12.76 16.40
N ILE A 43 -4.86 -12.17 15.45
CA ILE A 43 -4.23 -11.43 14.34
C ILE A 43 -3.57 -10.14 14.83
N ALA A 44 -4.14 -9.47 15.82
CA ALA A 44 -3.55 -8.27 16.40
C ALA A 44 -2.18 -8.56 17.01
N GLY A 45 -2.06 -9.65 17.78
CA GLY A 45 -0.77 -10.10 18.33
C GLY A 45 0.23 -10.47 17.23
N ALA A 46 -0.20 -11.23 16.22
CA ALA A 46 0.67 -11.60 15.10
C ALA A 46 1.15 -10.37 14.31
N THR A 47 0.28 -9.38 14.11
CA THR A 47 0.63 -8.12 13.44
C THR A 47 1.65 -7.32 14.26
N ALA A 48 1.41 -7.14 15.55
CA ALA A 48 2.32 -6.40 16.44
C ALA A 48 3.72 -7.02 16.45
N GLU A 49 3.79 -8.33 16.60
CA GLU A 49 5.08 -9.06 16.59
C GLU A 49 5.76 -8.97 15.20
N PHE A 50 5.00 -9.03 14.12
CA PHE A 50 5.53 -8.86 12.77
C PHE A 50 6.12 -7.45 12.57
N GLN A 51 5.42 -6.39 12.99
CA GLN A 51 5.90 -5.01 12.91
C GLN A 51 7.20 -4.84 13.71
N LYS A 52 7.25 -5.37 14.92
CA LYS A 52 8.44 -5.33 15.77
C LYS A 52 9.62 -6.06 15.14
N ARG A 53 9.40 -7.31 14.72
CA ARG A 53 10.46 -8.17 14.15
C ARG A 53 10.99 -7.66 12.81
N ARG A 54 10.11 -7.16 11.95
CA ARG A 54 10.47 -6.78 10.56
C ARG A 54 10.91 -5.35 10.42
N PHE A 55 10.32 -4.43 11.16
CA PHE A 55 10.50 -3.00 10.97
C PHE A 55 10.95 -2.27 12.23
N GLY A 56 11.14 -2.98 13.34
CA GLY A 56 11.56 -2.38 14.61
C GLY A 56 10.48 -1.52 15.28
N TRP A 57 9.24 -1.57 14.78
CA TRP A 57 8.14 -0.82 15.35
C TRP A 57 7.49 -1.58 16.50
N ASP A 58 7.76 -1.14 17.75
CA ASP A 58 7.22 -1.75 18.97
C ASP A 58 5.81 -1.21 19.24
N VAL A 59 4.83 -1.80 18.55
CA VAL A 59 3.41 -1.48 18.70
C VAL A 59 2.72 -2.57 19.54
N GLU A 60 1.79 -2.17 20.40
CA GLU A 60 1.01 -3.13 21.20
C GLU A 60 -0.10 -3.78 20.38
N ALA A 61 -0.43 -5.04 20.68
CA ALA A 61 -1.56 -5.72 20.06
C ALA A 61 -2.91 -4.98 20.27
N SER A 62 -3.05 -4.30 21.42
CA SER A 62 -4.21 -3.46 21.74
C SER A 62 -4.40 -2.27 20.79
N HIS A 63 -3.36 -1.90 20.03
CA HIS A 63 -3.42 -0.81 19.03
C HIS A 63 -3.87 -1.29 17.65
N VAL A 64 -4.02 -2.59 17.45
CA VAL A 64 -4.37 -3.18 16.15
C VAL A 64 -5.84 -3.53 16.09
N ARG A 65 -6.49 -3.20 14.96
CA ARG A 65 -7.89 -3.56 14.68
C ARG A 65 -7.96 -4.37 13.40
N LEU A 66 -8.71 -5.45 13.42
CA LEU A 66 -9.03 -6.22 12.22
C LEU A 66 -10.04 -5.47 11.36
N VAL A 67 -9.79 -5.40 10.07
CA VAL A 67 -10.67 -4.81 9.06
C VAL A 67 -10.77 -5.72 7.86
N THR A 68 -11.79 -5.53 7.03
CA THR A 68 -12.02 -6.34 5.84
C THR A 68 -10.87 -6.23 4.84
N SER A 69 -10.50 -5.01 4.46
CA SER A 69 -9.32 -4.72 3.64
C SER A 69 -8.91 -3.26 3.78
N VAL A 70 -7.79 -2.87 3.15
CA VAL A 70 -7.24 -1.51 3.26
C VAL A 70 -8.19 -0.46 2.67
N LEU A 71 -8.90 -0.74 1.56
CA LEU A 71 -9.83 0.24 0.99
C LEU A 71 -11.06 0.51 1.86
N PRO A 72 -11.76 -0.47 2.43
CA PRO A 72 -12.77 -0.23 3.46
C PRO A 72 -12.25 0.54 4.68
N ALA A 73 -10.99 0.33 5.07
CA ALA A 73 -10.38 1.13 6.14
C ALA A 73 -10.20 2.61 5.73
N LEU A 74 -9.83 2.87 4.47
CA LEU A 74 -9.78 4.23 3.92
C LEU A 74 -11.18 4.85 3.86
N GLU A 75 -12.18 4.12 3.35
CA GLU A 75 -13.57 4.56 3.28
C GLU A 75 -14.10 4.95 4.68
N ALA A 76 -13.85 4.12 5.68
CA ALA A 76 -14.23 4.40 7.07
C ALA A 76 -13.47 5.60 7.65
N THR A 77 -12.17 5.73 7.36
CA THR A 77 -11.38 6.90 7.76
C THR A 77 -12.00 8.19 7.20
N ILE A 78 -12.33 8.21 5.91
CA ILE A 78 -12.93 9.36 5.24
C ILE A 78 -14.30 9.68 5.86
N GLN A 79 -15.15 8.68 6.03
CA GLN A 79 -16.53 8.86 6.47
C GLN A 79 -16.64 9.29 7.93
N HIS A 80 -15.77 8.80 8.81
CA HIS A 80 -15.95 8.94 10.25
C HIS A 80 -14.89 9.81 10.95
N LEU A 81 -13.72 9.97 10.35
CA LEU A 81 -12.62 10.69 10.99
C LEU A 81 -12.28 12.02 10.32
N VAL A 82 -12.53 12.16 9.02
CA VAL A 82 -12.29 13.41 8.28
C VAL A 82 -13.45 14.37 8.45
N ARG A 83 -13.16 15.67 8.53
CA ARG A 83 -14.20 16.71 8.61
C ARG A 83 -15.09 16.65 7.36
N PRO A 84 -16.41 16.70 7.50
CA PRO A 84 -17.33 16.63 6.36
C PRO A 84 -17.00 17.64 5.25
N GLY A 85 -16.91 17.16 4.01
CA GLY A 85 -16.63 17.99 2.83
C GLY A 85 -15.19 18.52 2.72
N ALA A 86 -14.30 18.24 3.67
CA ALA A 86 -12.90 18.64 3.57
C ALA A 86 -12.21 17.95 2.40
N PRO A 87 -11.43 18.64 1.56
CA PRO A 87 -10.67 18.01 0.49
C PRO A 87 -9.71 16.93 1.00
N ILE A 88 -9.40 15.97 0.11
CA ILE A 88 -8.45 14.91 0.38
C ILE A 88 -7.30 15.02 -0.60
N ILE A 89 -6.07 15.11 -0.06
CA ILE A 89 -4.85 15.19 -0.87
C ILE A 89 -4.41 13.79 -1.27
N VAL A 90 -4.18 13.63 -2.58
CA VAL A 90 -3.65 12.40 -3.17
C VAL A 90 -2.40 12.74 -3.96
N PRO A 91 -1.19 12.40 -3.45
CA PRO A 91 0.03 12.49 -4.25
C PRO A 91 -0.06 11.53 -5.45
N THR A 92 0.16 12.05 -6.65
CA THR A 92 0.06 11.26 -7.89
C THR A 92 1.42 11.06 -8.57
N PRO A 93 1.64 9.95 -9.30
CA PRO A 93 0.69 8.89 -9.64
C PRO A 93 0.25 8.09 -8.41
N ALA A 94 -1.02 7.67 -8.39
CA ALA A 94 -1.61 6.98 -7.25
C ALA A 94 -2.37 5.72 -7.66
N TYR A 95 -2.57 4.82 -6.72
CA TYR A 95 -3.50 3.72 -6.89
C TYR A 95 -4.90 4.27 -7.16
N MET A 96 -5.47 3.90 -8.31
CA MET A 96 -6.72 4.49 -8.87
C MET A 96 -7.87 4.67 -7.86
N PRO A 97 -8.16 3.73 -6.93
CA PRO A 97 -9.19 3.92 -5.92
C PRO A 97 -8.99 5.14 -5.02
N PHE A 98 -7.76 5.59 -4.78
CA PHE A 98 -7.50 6.79 -3.99
C PHE A 98 -8.05 8.06 -4.66
N LEU A 99 -8.13 8.08 -5.98
CA LEU A 99 -8.69 9.18 -6.76
C LEU A 99 -10.22 9.15 -6.84
N THR A 100 -10.85 8.00 -6.58
CA THR A 100 -12.30 7.81 -6.78
C THR A 100 -13.09 7.62 -5.49
N ILE A 101 -12.48 7.01 -4.47
CA ILE A 101 -13.15 6.75 -3.18
C ILE A 101 -13.61 8.03 -2.48
N PRO A 102 -12.81 9.12 -2.39
CA PRO A 102 -13.26 10.32 -1.69
C PRO A 102 -14.56 10.89 -2.23
N GLY A 103 -14.73 10.89 -3.55
CA GLY A 103 -15.95 11.37 -4.20
C GLY A 103 -17.23 10.60 -3.85
N LYS A 104 -17.12 9.35 -3.37
CA LYS A 104 -18.27 8.57 -2.90
C LYS A 104 -18.86 9.12 -1.59
N PHE A 105 -18.07 9.90 -0.86
CA PHE A 105 -18.39 10.47 0.44
C PHE A 105 -18.44 12.00 0.40
N ASP A 106 -18.62 12.59 -0.78
CA ASP A 106 -18.72 14.03 -1.00
C ASP A 106 -17.45 14.82 -0.59
N HIS A 107 -16.27 14.19 -0.68
CA HIS A 107 -14.98 14.82 -0.44
C HIS A 107 -14.27 15.12 -1.78
N PRO A 108 -13.95 16.40 -2.08
CA PRO A 108 -13.14 16.73 -3.25
C PRO A 108 -11.74 16.14 -3.13
N VAL A 109 -11.17 15.72 -4.27
CA VAL A 109 -9.77 15.28 -4.36
C VAL A 109 -8.91 16.45 -4.82
N ILE A 110 -7.81 16.68 -4.11
CA ILE A 110 -6.70 17.53 -4.55
C ILE A 110 -5.57 16.61 -4.99
N GLU A 111 -5.44 16.44 -6.31
CA GLU A 111 -4.30 15.72 -6.89
C GLU A 111 -3.06 16.59 -6.78
N VAL A 112 -2.00 16.07 -6.15
CA VAL A 112 -0.71 16.74 -6.06
C VAL A 112 0.30 15.96 -6.89
N PRO A 113 0.63 16.44 -8.12
CA PRO A 113 1.62 15.79 -8.97
C PRO A 113 2.97 15.71 -8.27
N SER A 114 3.48 14.52 -8.14
CA SER A 114 4.77 14.27 -7.48
C SER A 114 5.92 14.62 -8.41
N LEU A 115 7.06 14.95 -7.80
CA LEU A 115 8.26 15.32 -8.51
C LEU A 115 8.92 14.07 -9.10
N ARG A 116 8.97 14.00 -10.44
CA ARG A 116 9.63 12.90 -11.14
C ARG A 116 11.11 13.22 -11.32
N GLY A 117 11.96 12.41 -10.67
CA GLY A 117 13.38 12.37 -11.00
C GLY A 117 13.63 11.60 -12.30
N THR A 118 14.66 11.94 -13.00
CA THR A 118 15.15 11.14 -14.13
C THR A 118 16.09 10.05 -13.65
N ARG A 119 16.33 9.01 -14.47
CA ARG A 119 17.35 7.98 -14.25
C ARG A 119 18.72 8.59 -13.88
N ALA A 120 19.04 9.76 -14.46
CA ALA A 120 20.29 10.48 -14.20
C ALA A 120 20.37 11.10 -12.80
N LEU A 121 19.23 11.34 -12.12
CA LEU A 121 19.17 11.95 -10.78
C LEU A 121 19.15 10.91 -9.65
N GLY A 122 19.11 9.60 -9.97
CA GLY A 122 19.21 8.50 -9.01
C GLY A 122 18.01 8.34 -8.03
N ARG A 123 17.02 9.22 -8.12
CA ARG A 123 15.77 9.14 -7.33
C ARG A 123 14.58 9.21 -8.27
N GLY A 124 13.77 8.14 -8.30
CA GLY A 124 12.68 8.05 -9.26
C GLY A 124 11.55 9.04 -9.04
N TRP A 125 11.04 9.13 -7.81
CA TRP A 125 9.88 9.94 -7.45
C TRP A 125 10.04 10.55 -6.06
N ALA A 126 9.51 11.76 -5.84
CA ALA A 126 9.48 12.43 -4.56
C ALA A 126 8.13 13.14 -4.36
N LEU A 127 7.69 13.27 -3.12
CA LEU A 127 6.51 14.06 -2.78
C LEU A 127 6.75 15.55 -3.09
N ASP A 128 5.76 16.22 -3.66
CA ASP A 128 5.73 17.68 -3.74
C ASP A 128 5.16 18.25 -2.43
N LEU A 129 6.04 18.53 -1.49
CA LEU A 129 5.65 19.03 -0.17
C LEU A 129 5.01 20.42 -0.23
N GLU A 130 5.38 21.25 -1.20
CA GLU A 130 4.77 22.57 -1.40
C GLU A 130 3.34 22.44 -1.92
N GLY A 131 3.12 21.51 -2.88
CA GLY A 131 1.79 21.20 -3.35
C GLY A 131 0.89 20.61 -2.26
N ILE A 132 1.44 19.73 -1.40
CA ILE A 132 0.74 19.19 -0.22
C ILE A 132 0.38 20.32 0.74
N ARG A 133 1.32 21.23 1.06
CA ARG A 133 1.07 22.41 1.92
C ARG A 133 -0.04 23.29 1.35
N ALA A 134 -0.01 23.60 0.08
CA ALA A 134 -1.06 24.39 -0.58
C ALA A 134 -2.44 23.71 -0.49
N GLY A 135 -2.50 22.38 -0.60
CA GLY A 135 -3.73 21.62 -0.39
C GLY A 135 -4.25 21.69 1.05
N LEU A 136 -3.35 21.64 2.03
CA LEU A 136 -3.70 21.80 3.45
C LEU A 136 -4.17 23.21 3.77
N GLU A 137 -3.53 24.23 3.22
CA GLU A 137 -3.97 25.64 3.29
C GLU A 137 -5.36 25.85 2.68
N ALA A 138 -5.69 25.08 1.62
CA ALA A 138 -7.02 25.06 1.03
C ALA A 138 -8.07 24.28 1.86
N GLY A 139 -7.68 23.76 3.04
CA GLY A 139 -8.58 23.13 4.00
C GLY A 139 -8.68 21.62 3.91
N ALA A 140 -7.73 20.95 3.27
CA ALA A 140 -7.72 19.48 3.22
C ALA A 140 -7.69 18.87 4.62
N GLY A 141 -8.45 17.79 4.80
CA GLY A 141 -8.57 17.06 6.08
C GLY A 141 -7.85 15.72 6.12
N LEU A 142 -7.31 15.26 4.99
CA LEU A 142 -6.60 13.99 4.88
C LEU A 142 -5.53 14.06 3.79
N VAL A 143 -4.39 13.44 4.06
CA VAL A 143 -3.36 13.09 3.06
C VAL A 143 -3.31 11.58 2.95
N ILE A 144 -3.45 11.04 1.73
CA ILE A 144 -3.27 9.60 1.48
C ILE A 144 -1.81 9.35 1.14
N LEU A 145 -1.11 8.67 2.02
CA LEU A 145 0.28 8.27 1.88
C LEU A 145 0.34 6.78 1.55
N CYS A 146 0.94 6.40 0.43
CA CYS A 146 1.19 5.01 0.06
C CYS A 146 2.69 4.72 0.13
N ASN A 147 3.12 3.87 1.06
CA ASN A 147 4.54 3.55 1.24
C ASN A 147 4.74 2.06 1.62
N PRO A 148 5.40 1.23 0.83
CA PRO A 148 5.97 1.48 -0.50
C PRO A 148 4.93 1.93 -1.53
N TRP A 149 5.35 2.81 -2.42
CA TRP A 149 4.45 3.60 -3.24
C TRP A 149 3.98 2.86 -4.51
N ASN A 150 2.72 2.51 -4.54
CA ASN A 150 2.03 2.01 -5.73
C ASN A 150 1.49 3.22 -6.55
N PRO A 151 1.84 3.39 -7.84
CA PRO A 151 2.39 2.37 -8.75
C PRO A 151 3.89 2.48 -9.05
N VAL A 152 4.60 3.39 -8.46
CA VAL A 152 5.95 3.78 -8.89
C VAL A 152 7.10 2.97 -8.27
N GLY A 153 6.79 2.11 -7.30
CA GLY A 153 7.77 1.23 -6.66
C GLY A 153 8.77 1.94 -5.72
N ARG A 154 8.49 3.18 -5.34
CA ARG A 154 9.36 3.97 -4.45
C ARG A 154 9.15 3.55 -2.99
N VAL A 155 10.21 3.55 -2.20
CA VAL A 155 10.17 3.45 -0.73
C VAL A 155 10.64 4.78 -0.15
N LEU A 156 9.74 5.49 0.53
CA LEU A 156 10.04 6.77 1.17
C LEU A 156 10.95 6.56 2.38
N ARG A 157 11.96 7.41 2.51
CA ARG A 157 12.93 7.36 3.59
C ARG A 157 12.45 8.13 4.82
N GLU A 158 13.08 7.89 5.93
CA GLU A 158 12.72 8.52 7.20
C GLU A 158 12.76 10.05 7.11
N ASP A 159 13.77 10.63 6.45
CA ASP A 159 13.88 12.07 6.27
C ASP A 159 12.74 12.66 5.41
N GLU A 160 12.30 11.92 4.39
CA GLU A 160 11.14 12.30 3.56
C GLU A 160 9.83 12.23 4.36
N LEU A 161 9.67 11.19 5.19
CA LEU A 161 8.50 11.04 6.07
C LEU A 161 8.46 12.13 7.15
N ARG A 162 9.61 12.50 7.72
CA ARG A 162 9.71 13.60 8.67
C ARG A 162 9.38 14.94 8.01
N ALA A 163 9.87 15.18 6.80
CA ALA A 163 9.54 16.40 6.05
C ALA A 163 8.04 16.51 5.73
N LEU A 164 7.39 15.37 5.43
CA LEU A 164 5.93 15.34 5.28
C LEU A 164 5.23 15.67 6.59
N HIS A 165 5.70 15.12 7.72
CA HIS A 165 5.15 15.41 9.03
C HIS A 165 5.23 16.90 9.38
N ASP A 166 6.39 17.52 9.13
CA ASP A 166 6.59 18.96 9.38
C ASP A 166 5.60 19.85 8.59
N VAL A 167 5.12 19.34 7.44
CA VAL A 167 4.08 20.02 6.66
C VAL A 167 2.69 19.74 7.22
N VAL A 168 2.37 18.48 7.55
CA VAL A 168 1.00 18.08 7.94
C VAL A 168 0.68 18.51 9.37
N SER A 169 1.66 18.48 10.28
CA SER A 169 1.45 18.76 11.72
C SER A 169 1.02 20.20 12.04
N ASP A 170 1.20 21.13 11.10
CA ASP A 170 0.72 22.50 11.23
C ASP A 170 -0.80 22.65 11.03
N TYR A 171 -1.48 21.59 10.58
CA TYR A 171 -2.88 21.62 10.18
C TYR A 171 -3.70 20.54 10.90
N ASP A 172 -5.02 20.77 11.00
CA ASP A 172 -5.98 19.77 11.49
C ASP A 172 -6.31 18.78 10.35
N ALA A 173 -5.33 17.94 10.02
CA ALA A 173 -5.42 16.93 8.97
C ALA A 173 -4.86 15.58 9.43
N LEU A 174 -5.44 14.51 8.93
CA LEU A 174 -4.97 13.14 9.15
C LEU A 174 -4.07 12.68 8.02
N VAL A 175 -3.29 11.65 8.30
CA VAL A 175 -2.57 10.85 7.30
C VAL A 175 -3.15 9.44 7.29
N PHE A 176 -3.64 8.98 6.14
CA PHE A 176 -3.91 7.57 5.92
C PHE A 176 -2.67 6.94 5.31
N SER A 177 -1.92 6.18 6.11
CA SER A 177 -0.69 5.51 5.67
C SER A 177 -1.03 4.10 5.17
N ASP A 178 -1.14 3.94 3.85
CA ASP A 178 -1.28 2.62 3.22
C ASP A 178 0.10 1.96 3.11
N GLU A 179 0.32 0.98 3.99
CA GLU A 179 1.58 0.24 4.12
C GLU A 179 1.43 -1.23 3.67
N ILE A 180 0.43 -1.53 2.84
CA ILE A 180 0.12 -2.89 2.38
C ILE A 180 1.29 -3.56 1.64
N HIS A 181 2.19 -2.76 1.06
CA HIS A 181 3.39 -3.22 0.36
C HIS A 181 4.65 -3.27 1.23
N SER A 182 4.58 -2.96 2.53
CA SER A 182 5.75 -2.85 3.43
C SER A 182 6.64 -4.09 3.44
N SER A 183 6.05 -5.27 3.34
CA SER A 183 6.77 -6.54 3.30
C SER A 183 7.52 -6.79 1.97
N LEU A 184 7.24 -6.02 0.92
CA LEU A 184 7.78 -6.16 -0.42
C LEU A 184 8.88 -5.13 -0.75
N VAL A 185 9.62 -4.66 0.24
CA VAL A 185 10.85 -3.88 -0.01
C VAL A 185 11.89 -4.80 -0.66
N LEU A 186 12.34 -4.40 -1.83
CA LEU A 186 13.27 -5.15 -2.67
C LEU A 186 14.72 -4.72 -2.46
N ASP A 187 14.95 -3.43 -2.26
CA ASP A 187 16.29 -2.88 -2.02
C ASP A 187 16.65 -3.02 -0.52
N GLU A 188 17.61 -3.89 -0.23
CA GLU A 188 18.08 -4.15 1.14
C GLU A 188 18.79 -2.95 1.79
N GLN A 189 19.22 -1.98 1.00
CA GLN A 189 19.85 -0.74 1.48
C GLN A 189 18.81 0.32 1.87
N VAL A 190 17.55 0.09 1.55
CA VAL A 190 16.44 0.99 1.85
C VAL A 190 15.55 0.36 2.92
N PRO A 191 15.75 0.67 4.20
CA PRO A 191 14.88 0.17 5.23
C PRO A 191 13.47 0.76 5.07
N PHE A 192 12.45 -0.09 5.21
CA PHE A 192 11.09 0.41 5.37
C PHE A 192 10.92 1.01 6.77
N VAL A 193 10.30 2.17 6.81
CA VAL A 193 9.91 2.85 8.06
C VAL A 193 8.42 3.14 7.99
N SER A 194 7.65 2.67 8.97
CA SER A 194 6.25 3.05 9.12
C SER A 194 6.15 4.52 9.56
N TYR A 195 5.25 5.28 8.92
CA TYR A 195 5.11 6.70 9.25
C TYR A 195 4.77 6.92 10.73
N ALA A 196 3.80 6.18 11.27
CA ALA A 196 3.39 6.30 12.67
C ALA A 196 4.47 5.85 13.68
N SER A 197 5.47 5.06 13.24
CA SER A 197 6.54 4.58 14.11
C SER A 197 7.55 5.65 14.50
N LEU A 198 7.54 6.79 13.80
CA LEU A 198 8.53 7.87 13.98
C LEU A 198 8.32 8.69 15.25
N GLY A 199 7.21 8.49 15.95
CA GLY A 199 6.99 9.09 17.26
C GLY A 199 5.51 9.38 17.57
N PRO A 200 5.20 9.77 18.83
CA PRO A 200 3.82 10.02 19.25
C PRO A 200 3.12 11.11 18.42
N SER A 201 3.83 12.18 18.01
CA SER A 201 3.25 13.24 17.16
C SER A 201 2.83 12.73 15.77
N PHE A 202 3.56 11.78 15.21
CA PHE A 202 3.20 11.10 13.96
C PHE A 202 1.97 10.21 14.17
N ALA A 203 1.97 9.42 15.24
CA ALA A 203 0.88 8.50 15.56
C ALA A 203 -0.45 9.23 15.82
N ALA A 204 -0.40 10.44 16.41
CA ALA A 204 -1.57 11.22 16.81
C ALA A 204 -2.50 11.61 15.65
N HIS A 205 -1.98 11.67 14.42
CA HIS A 205 -2.78 12.00 13.24
C HIS A 205 -2.74 10.91 12.15
N THR A 206 -2.33 9.69 12.49
CA THR A 206 -2.14 8.64 11.47
C THR A 206 -3.05 7.44 11.67
N VAL A 207 -3.76 7.06 10.61
CA VAL A 207 -4.37 5.76 10.45
C VAL A 207 -3.46 4.92 9.57
N THR A 208 -2.73 3.97 10.15
CA THR A 208 -1.87 3.05 9.39
C THR A 208 -2.67 1.83 8.99
N ALA A 209 -2.69 1.48 7.70
CA ALA A 209 -3.37 0.30 7.17
C ALA A 209 -2.37 -0.65 6.51
N THR A 210 -2.45 -1.95 6.84
CA THR A 210 -1.58 -2.98 6.29
C THR A 210 -2.31 -4.31 6.11
N ALA A 211 -1.73 -5.22 5.33
CA ALA A 211 -2.27 -6.57 5.15
C ALA A 211 -1.18 -7.54 4.67
N ALA A 212 -1.37 -8.83 4.93
CA ALA A 212 -0.53 -9.88 4.37
C ALA A 212 -0.80 -10.13 2.87
N SER A 213 -1.91 -9.61 2.34
CA SER A 213 -2.45 -9.96 1.04
C SER A 213 -1.50 -9.75 -0.14
N LYS A 214 -0.69 -8.70 -0.12
CA LYS A 214 0.28 -8.40 -1.19
C LYS A 214 1.58 -9.17 -1.00
N GLY A 215 2.09 -9.26 0.23
CA GLY A 215 3.34 -9.94 0.53
C GLY A 215 3.30 -11.45 0.36
N TRP A 216 2.13 -12.06 0.52
CA TRP A 216 1.94 -13.52 0.44
C TRP A 216 0.87 -13.96 -0.57
N ASN A 217 0.46 -13.03 -1.45
CA ASN A 217 -0.42 -13.32 -2.59
C ASN A 217 -1.76 -13.97 -2.22
N ILE A 218 -2.44 -13.42 -1.21
CA ILE A 218 -3.73 -13.90 -0.71
C ILE A 218 -4.85 -12.84 -0.79
N ALA A 219 -4.78 -11.95 -1.78
CA ALA A 219 -5.73 -10.84 -1.92
C ALA A 219 -7.19 -11.28 -2.15
N GLY A 220 -7.42 -12.51 -2.63
CA GLY A 220 -8.75 -13.09 -2.79
C GLY A 220 -9.46 -13.44 -1.47
N LEU A 221 -8.77 -13.36 -0.33
CA LEU A 221 -9.28 -13.66 1.01
C LEU A 221 -9.14 -12.41 1.91
N PRO A 222 -10.10 -11.49 1.88
CA PRO A 222 -9.99 -10.19 2.53
C PRO A 222 -9.73 -10.28 4.04
N SER A 223 -8.60 -9.74 4.47
CA SER A 223 -8.21 -9.54 5.87
C SER A 223 -7.08 -8.52 5.91
N ALA A 224 -7.30 -7.42 6.60
CA ALA A 224 -6.33 -6.35 6.78
C ALA A 224 -6.33 -5.85 8.22
N GLN A 225 -5.38 -5.03 8.57
CA GLN A 225 -5.24 -4.48 9.91
C GLN A 225 -5.06 -2.96 9.82
N VAL A 226 -5.69 -2.27 10.77
CA VAL A 226 -5.42 -0.87 11.06
C VAL A 226 -4.64 -0.79 12.37
N ILE A 227 -3.60 0.04 12.41
CA ILE A 227 -2.74 0.24 13.58
C ILE A 227 -2.90 1.69 14.03
N LEU A 228 -3.34 1.88 15.28
CA LEU A 228 -3.71 3.16 15.89
C LEU A 228 -3.04 3.28 17.27
N PRO A 229 -1.77 3.70 17.35
CA PRO A 229 -1.09 3.82 18.65
C PRO A 229 -1.67 4.94 19.52
N ASP A 230 -2.12 6.03 18.92
CA ASP A 230 -2.75 7.14 19.64
C ASP A 230 -4.10 6.72 20.23
N GLU A 231 -4.31 7.00 21.53
CA GLU A 231 -5.49 6.59 22.26
C GLU A 231 -6.74 7.33 21.78
N ALA A 232 -6.65 8.63 21.59
CA ALA A 232 -7.80 9.44 21.18
C ALA A 232 -8.27 9.09 19.78
N LEU A 233 -7.34 8.84 18.85
CA LEU A 233 -7.68 8.40 17.51
C LEU A 233 -8.27 6.99 17.52
N ARG A 234 -7.74 6.09 18.35
CA ARG A 234 -8.24 4.72 18.52
C ARG A 234 -9.65 4.69 19.12
N GLU A 235 -9.93 5.52 20.14
CA GLU A 235 -11.28 5.65 20.70
C GLU A 235 -12.30 6.12 19.65
N ARG A 236 -11.92 7.08 18.80
CA ARG A 236 -12.77 7.54 17.69
C ARG A 236 -13.02 6.41 16.68
N TRP A 237 -11.99 5.62 16.36
CA TRP A 237 -12.12 4.46 15.49
C TRP A 237 -13.05 3.39 16.06
N ASP A 238 -12.94 3.09 17.36
CA ASP A 238 -13.67 2.01 18.02
C ASP A 238 -15.19 2.24 18.01
N VAL A 239 -15.67 3.45 17.79
CA VAL A 239 -17.11 3.77 17.66
C VAL A 239 -17.74 3.03 16.46
N PHE A 240 -17.01 2.84 15.38
CA PHE A 240 -17.50 2.20 14.14
C PHE A 240 -16.71 0.94 13.72
N ALA A 241 -15.75 0.52 14.52
CA ALA A 241 -14.84 -0.59 14.19
C ALA A 241 -15.58 -1.89 13.83
N ALA A 242 -16.72 -2.15 14.47
CA ALA A 242 -17.54 -3.34 14.21
C ALA A 242 -18.02 -3.39 12.75
N ASP A 243 -18.41 -2.26 12.17
CA ASP A 243 -18.94 -2.19 10.81
C ASP A 243 -17.82 -2.45 9.76
N VAL A 244 -16.61 -1.99 10.03
CA VAL A 244 -15.46 -2.17 9.14
C VAL A 244 -14.87 -3.58 9.21
N ARG A 245 -15.03 -4.26 10.35
CA ARG A 245 -14.55 -5.62 10.59
C ARG A 245 -15.47 -6.71 10.03
N HIS A 246 -16.74 -6.42 9.92
CA HIS A 246 -17.82 -7.41 9.73
C HIS A 246 -17.54 -8.46 8.64
N ASP A 247 -16.94 -8.06 7.52
CA ASP A 247 -16.69 -8.93 6.37
C ASP A 247 -15.25 -9.46 6.28
N ALA A 248 -14.43 -9.31 7.33
CA ALA A 248 -13.10 -9.88 7.33
C ALA A 248 -13.18 -11.41 7.28
N ASN A 249 -12.47 -12.00 6.32
CA ASN A 249 -12.53 -13.43 6.03
C ASN A 249 -11.79 -14.26 7.08
N VAL A 250 -12.44 -15.22 7.71
CA VAL A 250 -11.84 -16.06 8.78
C VAL A 250 -10.65 -16.85 8.25
N ILE A 251 -10.79 -17.51 7.10
CA ILE A 251 -9.72 -18.31 6.48
C ILE A 251 -8.57 -17.40 6.05
N GLY A 252 -8.89 -16.24 5.45
CA GLY A 252 -7.91 -15.24 5.06
C GLY A 252 -7.13 -14.68 6.26
N THR A 253 -7.82 -14.45 7.39
CA THR A 253 -7.19 -13.98 8.62
C THR A 253 -6.25 -15.04 9.22
N LEU A 254 -6.62 -16.31 9.20
CA LEU A 254 -5.73 -17.41 9.63
C LEU A 254 -4.54 -17.56 8.70
N GLY A 255 -4.74 -17.37 7.39
CA GLY A 255 -3.67 -17.29 6.42
C GLY A 255 -2.72 -16.11 6.68
N ALA A 256 -3.26 -14.93 7.02
CA ALA A 256 -2.46 -13.75 7.37
C ALA A 256 -1.64 -13.96 8.65
N ILE A 257 -2.20 -14.60 9.67
CA ILE A 257 -1.46 -14.99 10.88
C ILE A 257 -0.28 -15.89 10.52
N ALA A 258 -0.53 -16.94 9.72
CA ALA A 258 0.53 -17.86 9.30
C ALA A 258 1.61 -17.14 8.45
N ALA A 259 1.20 -16.21 7.60
CA ALA A 259 2.10 -15.37 6.81
C ALA A 259 3.04 -14.57 7.71
N TYR A 260 2.50 -13.86 8.69
CA TYR A 260 3.29 -13.03 9.61
C TYR A 260 4.21 -13.86 10.53
N GLU A 261 3.77 -15.03 10.97
CA GLU A 261 4.54 -15.86 11.89
C GLU A 261 5.58 -16.75 11.21
N ARG A 262 5.28 -17.27 10.03
CA ARG A 262 6.06 -18.35 9.42
C ARG A 262 6.39 -18.16 7.94
N GLY A 263 5.81 -17.14 7.27
CA GLY A 263 5.93 -16.95 5.83
C GLY A 263 7.23 -16.28 5.35
N ASP A 264 8.17 -15.96 6.23
CA ASP A 264 9.36 -15.16 5.90
C ASP A 264 10.32 -15.86 4.91
N ALA A 265 10.46 -17.18 4.97
CA ALA A 265 11.36 -17.91 4.08
C ALA A 265 10.89 -17.83 2.63
N TRP A 266 9.64 -18.17 2.38
CA TRP A 266 9.01 -18.06 1.06
C TRP A 266 9.06 -16.63 0.52
N GLN A 267 8.76 -15.65 1.37
CA GLN A 267 8.78 -14.24 0.96
C GLN A 267 10.17 -13.78 0.52
N ARG A 268 11.24 -14.25 1.16
CA ARG A 268 12.62 -13.95 0.72
C ARG A 268 12.89 -14.50 -0.69
N GLU A 269 12.52 -15.76 -0.94
CA GLU A 269 12.68 -16.39 -2.27
C GLU A 269 11.89 -15.65 -3.35
N VAL A 270 10.66 -15.24 -3.06
CA VAL A 270 9.84 -14.43 -3.97
C VAL A 270 10.46 -13.07 -4.23
N LYS A 271 10.99 -12.39 -3.22
CA LYS A 271 11.68 -11.10 -3.42
C LYS A 271 12.95 -11.27 -4.28
N ASP A 272 13.69 -12.36 -4.10
CA ASP A 272 14.86 -12.69 -4.93
C ASP A 272 14.44 -12.88 -6.40
N LEU A 273 13.35 -13.58 -6.64
CA LEU A 273 12.80 -13.77 -7.97
C LEU A 273 12.31 -12.45 -8.59
N ILE A 274 11.62 -11.62 -7.82
CA ILE A 274 11.20 -10.28 -8.28
C ILE A 274 12.42 -9.43 -8.63
N ARG A 275 13.47 -9.39 -7.80
CA ARG A 275 14.73 -8.68 -8.09
C ARG A 275 15.35 -9.17 -9.40
N SER A 276 15.41 -10.49 -9.60
CA SER A 276 15.92 -11.08 -10.83
C SER A 276 15.11 -10.67 -12.07
N ASN A 277 13.78 -10.61 -11.94
CA ASN A 277 12.90 -10.13 -13.00
C ASN A 277 13.10 -8.64 -13.29
N VAL A 278 13.26 -7.81 -12.25
CA VAL A 278 13.59 -6.38 -12.39
C VAL A 278 14.93 -6.20 -13.12
N ASP A 279 15.95 -6.97 -12.76
CA ASP A 279 17.26 -6.97 -13.44
C ASP A 279 17.12 -7.34 -14.93
N LEU A 280 16.26 -8.31 -15.25
CA LEU A 280 15.99 -8.71 -16.64
C LEU A 280 15.34 -7.55 -17.42
N VAL A 281 14.32 -6.92 -16.85
CA VAL A 281 13.61 -5.80 -17.49
C VAL A 281 14.57 -4.62 -17.66
N GLU A 282 15.34 -4.25 -16.64
CA GLU A 282 16.29 -3.15 -16.70
C GLU A 282 17.33 -3.35 -17.80
N ARG A 283 17.89 -4.56 -17.91
CA ARG A 283 18.83 -4.89 -19.01
C ARG A 283 18.15 -4.84 -20.38
N ALA A 284 16.93 -5.33 -20.50
CA ALA A 284 16.20 -5.33 -21.77
C ALA A 284 15.84 -3.92 -22.25
N LEU A 285 15.64 -2.99 -21.33
CA LEU A 285 15.28 -1.60 -21.64
C LEU A 285 16.49 -0.65 -21.70
N ALA A 286 17.70 -1.11 -21.39
CA ALA A 286 18.88 -0.25 -21.25
C ALA A 286 19.21 0.58 -22.50
N ASP A 287 19.07 -0.03 -23.68
CA ASP A 287 19.37 0.59 -24.98
C ASP A 287 18.12 1.04 -25.74
N THR A 288 16.99 1.18 -25.03
CA THR A 288 15.73 1.66 -25.60
C THR A 288 15.45 3.10 -25.13
N PRO A 289 14.58 3.86 -25.82
CA PRO A 289 14.13 5.17 -25.38
C PRO A 289 13.09 5.11 -24.26
N ILE A 290 12.73 3.92 -23.76
CA ILE A 290 11.79 3.75 -22.65
C ILE A 290 12.48 4.11 -21.35
N ASP A 291 11.94 5.11 -20.63
CA ASP A 291 12.43 5.47 -19.31
C ASP A 291 11.95 4.45 -18.27
N PHE A 292 12.89 3.86 -17.56
CA PHE A 292 12.65 2.87 -16.53
C PHE A 292 13.41 3.23 -15.26
N VAL A 293 12.67 3.44 -14.19
CA VAL A 293 13.25 3.63 -12.85
C VAL A 293 13.09 2.32 -12.07
N ARG A 294 14.22 1.79 -11.58
CA ARG A 294 14.24 0.57 -10.80
C ARG A 294 13.37 0.72 -9.55
N PRO A 295 12.40 -0.17 -9.31
CA PRO A 295 11.59 -0.13 -8.09
C PRO A 295 12.43 -0.52 -6.87
N GLU A 296 12.26 0.21 -5.78
CA GLU A 296 12.86 -0.08 -4.46
C GLU A 296 11.97 -1.05 -3.67
N GLY A 297 10.68 -1.06 -3.95
CA GLY A 297 9.68 -1.93 -3.34
C GLY A 297 8.54 -2.26 -4.29
N THR A 298 7.63 -3.09 -3.83
CA THR A 298 6.54 -3.68 -4.60
C THR A 298 7.03 -4.65 -5.70
N TYR A 299 6.14 -5.16 -6.52
CA TYR A 299 6.43 -5.87 -7.78
C TYR A 299 5.90 -5.10 -9.00
N LEU A 300 5.66 -3.80 -8.82
CA LEU A 300 5.15 -2.90 -9.84
C LEU A 300 6.30 -2.11 -10.44
N THR A 301 6.22 -1.82 -11.73
CA THR A 301 7.18 -0.99 -12.45
C THR A 301 6.47 0.11 -13.21
N TRP A 302 7.11 1.27 -13.30
CA TRP A 302 6.64 2.41 -14.06
C TRP A 302 7.54 2.64 -15.27
N TRP A 303 6.94 2.65 -16.47
CA TRP A 303 7.67 2.83 -17.74
C TRP A 303 7.24 4.14 -18.40
N GLY A 304 8.19 5.00 -18.72
CA GLY A 304 7.98 6.25 -19.43
C GLY A 304 8.26 6.09 -20.92
N PHE A 305 7.39 6.65 -21.75
CA PHE A 305 7.42 6.54 -23.21
C PHE A 305 7.61 7.87 -23.90
N GLU A 306 8.04 8.92 -23.21
CA GLU A 306 8.14 10.29 -23.73
C GLU A 306 9.07 10.41 -24.96
N GLY A 307 10.05 9.51 -25.08
CA GLY A 307 10.99 9.46 -26.22
C GLY A 307 10.60 8.47 -27.32
N VAL A 308 9.41 7.84 -27.25
CA VAL A 308 9.03 6.73 -28.13
C VAL A 308 7.93 7.19 -29.10
N ASP A 309 8.14 6.97 -30.40
CA ASP A 309 7.08 7.16 -31.39
C ASP A 309 6.07 5.99 -31.32
N LEU A 310 4.93 6.26 -30.73
CA LEU A 310 3.84 5.32 -30.56
C LEU A 310 2.79 5.40 -31.69
N GLY A 311 2.90 6.39 -32.58
CA GLY A 311 1.86 6.72 -33.56
C GLY A 311 0.57 7.15 -32.84
N PRO A 312 -0.61 6.64 -33.25
CA PRO A 312 -1.89 7.02 -32.63
C PRO A 312 -2.22 6.27 -31.34
N LEU A 313 -1.37 5.32 -30.91
CA LEU A 313 -1.64 4.46 -29.76
C LEU A 313 -1.11 5.09 -28.46
N SER A 314 -1.78 4.77 -27.35
CA SER A 314 -1.24 5.04 -26.03
C SER A 314 -0.16 3.99 -25.65
N PRO A 315 0.68 4.25 -24.63
CA PRO A 315 1.67 3.29 -24.16
C PRO A 315 1.09 1.90 -23.86
N ALA A 316 0.02 1.81 -23.08
CA ALA A 316 -0.61 0.52 -22.74
C ALA A 316 -1.22 -0.17 -23.97
N ALA A 317 -1.85 0.60 -24.88
CA ALA A 317 -2.34 0.04 -26.13
C ALA A 317 -1.20 -0.50 -27.01
N THR A 318 -0.10 0.22 -27.10
CA THR A 318 1.09 -0.22 -27.84
C THR A 318 1.67 -1.52 -27.29
N LEU A 319 1.82 -1.60 -25.97
CA LEU A 319 2.29 -2.82 -25.30
C LEU A 319 1.36 -4.01 -25.61
N ARG A 320 0.05 -3.78 -25.54
CA ARG A 320 -0.93 -4.84 -25.80
C ARG A 320 -0.90 -5.33 -27.25
N GLU A 321 -0.84 -4.40 -28.22
CA GLU A 321 -0.91 -4.72 -29.65
C GLU A 321 0.40 -5.28 -30.19
N ARG A 322 1.55 -4.67 -29.79
CA ARG A 322 2.86 -4.99 -30.37
C ARG A 322 3.65 -6.01 -29.54
N ALA A 323 3.48 -6.01 -28.20
CA ALA A 323 4.20 -6.89 -27.29
C ALA A 323 3.32 -7.93 -26.56
N ARG A 324 1.98 -7.86 -26.73
CA ARG A 324 1.01 -8.72 -26.03
C ARG A 324 1.13 -8.65 -24.51
N ILE A 325 1.40 -7.46 -23.99
CA ILE A 325 1.43 -7.16 -22.56
C ILE A 325 0.25 -6.24 -22.27
N ALA A 326 -0.66 -6.67 -21.41
CA ALA A 326 -1.75 -5.84 -20.91
C ALA A 326 -1.30 -5.16 -19.61
N ALA A 327 -1.13 -3.85 -19.65
CA ALA A 327 -0.73 -3.01 -18.52
C ALA A 327 -1.75 -1.88 -18.32
N ASN A 328 -1.69 -1.20 -17.18
CA ASN A 328 -2.46 0.01 -16.93
C ASN A 328 -1.86 1.22 -17.66
N GLU A 329 -2.73 2.15 -18.03
CA GLU A 329 -2.34 3.42 -18.62
C GLU A 329 -2.03 4.44 -17.50
N GLY A 330 -0.83 5.06 -17.52
CA GLY A 330 -0.36 5.95 -16.46
C GLY A 330 -1.29 7.13 -16.21
N ARG A 331 -1.84 7.76 -17.26
CA ARG A 331 -2.79 8.87 -17.13
C ARG A 331 -4.08 8.54 -16.36
N THR A 332 -4.43 7.25 -16.18
CA THR A 332 -5.57 6.85 -15.35
C THR A 332 -5.23 6.82 -13.86
N LEU A 333 -3.99 7.08 -13.53
CA LEU A 333 -3.42 7.07 -12.17
C LEU A 333 -3.07 8.49 -11.69
N GLY A 334 -3.59 9.53 -12.37
CA GLY A 334 -3.35 10.93 -12.03
C GLY A 334 -1.99 11.48 -12.52
N ALA A 335 -1.39 10.92 -13.57
CA ALA A 335 -0.07 11.32 -14.09
C ALA A 335 -0.16 11.94 -15.49
#